data_8a07d256e242a9204ad830da5af595d7
#
_entry.id   8a07d256e242a9204ad830da5af595d7
#
_cell.length_a   1.000
_cell.length_b   1.000
_cell.length_c   1.000
_cell.angle_alpha   90.00
_cell.angle_beta   90.00
_cell.angle_gamma   90.00
#
_symmetry.space_group_name_H-M   'P 1'
#
loop_
_entity.id
_entity.type
_entity.pdbx_description
1 polymer ?
#
loop_
_entity_poly.entity_id
_entity_poly.type
_entity_poly.pdbx_seq_one_letter_code
_entity_poly.pdbx_strand_id
1 'polypeptide(L)'
;MRLADFIQADLPGLLQEWTEYARTLSDKDRGLSDEQLRNDGAALLQAIVADMRGFQSATFRENKSLGERDSDSRFNHIAEKHANARVSQGFSINDVAAEFRALRAAVLRRWERTGEIGPEAFQEMIRFNEAIDQALSESIRGYSIQVETGRDLFVGMVSHDLRSPLNAISASAYFLANDPALPARSRDVAAVAERAVTKMTRLLDDLLTFTRTRLHDDLPLQKQVASMRDICTLAADEVRAAFPQTTIDLQFSGDLNGVWDPDRIAQMMVNLLSNAARYGRGLVTAQARGEGNQVALIVFNEGDPIPEDRLPTLFEPLTRSETPDRRGSAAGMGLGLYICRCISSAHGGTIEVASSDDGPTFTVLLPRSSSA
;
A
#
# COMPACT_ATOMS: atom_id res chain seq x y z
N MET A 1 -43.13 19.57 -14.70
CA MET A 1 -41.73 20.02 -14.98
C MET A 1 -40.81 18.81 -14.87
N ARG A 2 -39.89 18.61 -15.84
CA ARG A 2 -38.88 17.52 -15.76
C ARG A 2 -37.89 17.78 -14.63
N LEU A 3 -37.39 16.74 -13.98
CA LEU A 3 -36.44 16.88 -12.86
C LEU A 3 -35.16 17.61 -13.24
N ALA A 4 -34.58 17.31 -14.42
CA ALA A 4 -33.41 17.99 -14.94
C ALA A 4 -33.64 19.52 -15.13
N ASP A 5 -34.83 19.92 -15.59
CA ASP A 5 -35.21 21.34 -15.77
C ASP A 5 -35.42 22.03 -14.43
N PHE A 6 -36.02 21.32 -13.44
CA PHE A 6 -36.14 21.78 -12.07
C PHE A 6 -34.80 22.05 -11.41
N ILE A 7 -33.84 21.08 -11.50
CA ILE A 7 -32.51 21.25 -10.92
C ILE A 7 -31.82 22.49 -11.51
N GLN A 8 -31.98 22.72 -12.81
CA GLN A 8 -31.38 23.90 -13.46
C GLN A 8 -32.06 25.20 -13.06
N ALA A 9 -33.39 25.21 -12.87
CA ALA A 9 -34.14 26.40 -12.49
C ALA A 9 -33.90 26.78 -11.02
N ASP A 10 -33.74 25.81 -10.13
CA ASP A 10 -33.55 26.02 -8.68
C ASP A 10 -32.14 25.78 -8.21
N LEU A 11 -31.17 25.82 -9.14
CA LEU A 11 -29.74 25.61 -8.83
C LEU A 11 -29.25 26.45 -7.64
N PRO A 12 -29.58 27.75 -7.53
CA PRO A 12 -29.14 28.56 -6.39
C PRO A 12 -29.69 28.07 -5.04
N GLY A 13 -30.95 27.65 -5.00
CA GLY A 13 -31.61 27.16 -3.78
C GLY A 13 -31.07 25.82 -3.33
N LEU A 14 -30.82 24.89 -4.28
CA LEU A 14 -30.18 23.61 -4.02
C LEU A 14 -28.76 23.76 -3.50
N LEU A 15 -27.97 24.65 -4.09
CA LEU A 15 -26.61 24.95 -3.66
C LEU A 15 -26.57 25.58 -2.26
N GLN A 16 -27.52 26.43 -1.94
CA GLN A 16 -27.61 27.01 -0.61
C GLN A 16 -27.88 25.93 0.44
N GLU A 17 -28.90 25.09 0.24
CA GLU A 17 -29.25 24.00 1.17
C GLU A 17 -28.08 23.00 1.33
N TRP A 18 -27.43 22.67 0.25
CA TRP A 18 -26.25 21.79 0.28
C TRP A 18 -25.08 22.41 1.03
N THR A 19 -24.76 23.68 0.78
CA THR A 19 -23.69 24.41 1.48
C THR A 19 -23.95 24.52 2.99
N GLU A 20 -25.20 24.80 3.38
CA GLU A 20 -25.60 24.83 4.78
C GLU A 20 -25.39 23.47 5.43
N TYR A 21 -25.74 22.38 4.74
CA TYR A 21 -25.51 21.03 5.24
C TYR A 21 -24.01 20.71 5.35
N ALA A 22 -23.22 21.01 4.33
CA ALA A 22 -21.78 20.79 4.35
C ALA A 22 -21.09 21.50 5.53
N ARG A 23 -21.55 22.68 5.91
CA ARG A 23 -21.08 23.37 7.12
C ARG A 23 -21.37 22.62 8.42
N THR A 24 -22.46 21.88 8.48
CA THR A 24 -22.75 21.08 9.69
C THR A 24 -21.81 19.89 9.85
N LEU A 25 -21.19 19.45 8.77
CA LEU A 25 -20.23 18.33 8.74
C LEU A 25 -18.80 18.80 8.98
N SER A 26 -18.48 20.06 8.64
CA SER A 26 -17.14 20.60 8.87
C SER A 26 -16.94 21.01 10.33
N ASP A 27 -15.77 20.70 10.90
CA ASP A 27 -15.38 21.26 12.19
C ASP A 27 -15.41 22.80 12.13
N LYS A 28 -16.07 23.43 13.09
CA LYS A 28 -16.28 24.88 13.17
C LYS A 28 -14.97 25.69 13.12
N ASP A 29 -13.84 25.08 13.42
CA ASP A 29 -12.52 25.72 13.47
C ASP A 29 -11.82 25.85 12.10
N ARG A 30 -12.36 25.28 11.01
CA ARG A 30 -11.67 25.26 9.71
C ARG A 30 -11.86 26.49 8.85
N GLY A 31 -12.80 27.38 9.19
CA GLY A 31 -12.96 28.70 8.54
C GLY A 31 -13.23 28.67 7.02
N LEU A 32 -13.85 27.60 6.51
CA LEU A 32 -14.13 27.46 5.08
C LEU A 32 -15.12 28.53 4.61
N SER A 33 -14.80 29.23 3.52
CA SER A 33 -15.70 30.22 2.93
C SER A 33 -16.85 29.54 2.17
N ASP A 34 -17.99 30.22 2.08
CA ASP A 34 -19.14 29.77 1.26
C ASP A 34 -18.77 29.54 -0.19
N GLU A 35 -17.87 30.35 -0.71
CA GLU A 35 -17.38 30.24 -2.08
C GLU A 35 -16.61 28.93 -2.29
N GLN A 36 -15.77 28.53 -1.35
CA GLN A 36 -15.04 27.26 -1.39
C GLN A 36 -15.97 26.03 -1.32
N LEU A 37 -17.05 26.14 -0.56
CA LEU A 37 -18.04 25.06 -0.44
C LEU A 37 -18.98 24.99 -1.66
N ARG A 38 -19.27 26.12 -2.33
CA ARG A 38 -20.22 26.24 -3.45
C ARG A 38 -19.62 25.87 -4.81
N ASN A 39 -18.36 26.24 -5.09
CA ASN A 39 -17.81 26.21 -6.44
C ASN A 39 -17.82 24.81 -7.08
N ASP A 40 -17.53 23.77 -6.31
CA ASP A 40 -17.51 22.40 -6.82
C ASP A 40 -18.92 21.78 -6.90
N GLY A 41 -19.85 22.22 -6.05
CA GLY A 41 -21.23 21.75 -6.04
C GLY A 41 -22.03 22.18 -7.28
N ALA A 42 -21.83 23.41 -7.77
CA ALA A 42 -22.49 23.90 -8.97
C ALA A 42 -22.09 23.10 -10.21
N ALA A 43 -20.79 22.83 -10.38
CA ALA A 43 -20.27 22.03 -11.48
C ALA A 43 -20.82 20.59 -11.44
N LEU A 44 -20.92 20.00 -10.25
CA LEU A 44 -21.43 18.64 -10.06
C LEU A 44 -22.93 18.55 -10.40
N LEU A 45 -23.77 19.48 -9.91
CA LEU A 45 -25.20 19.52 -10.25
C LEU A 45 -25.43 19.75 -11.75
N GLN A 46 -24.64 20.61 -12.39
CA GLN A 46 -24.70 20.82 -13.84
C GLN A 46 -24.28 19.56 -14.63
N ALA A 47 -23.29 18.83 -14.14
CA ALA A 47 -22.86 17.57 -14.75
C ALA A 47 -23.96 16.49 -14.62
N ILE A 48 -24.62 16.38 -13.46
CA ILE A 48 -25.78 15.50 -13.26
C ILE A 48 -26.91 15.84 -14.24
N VAL A 49 -27.26 17.13 -14.38
CA VAL A 49 -28.29 17.58 -15.36
C VAL A 49 -27.90 17.21 -16.79
N ALA A 50 -26.64 17.39 -17.17
CA ALA A 50 -26.15 17.03 -18.50
C ALA A 50 -26.22 15.51 -18.75
N ASP A 51 -25.86 14.69 -17.78
CA ASP A 51 -25.96 13.23 -17.84
C ASP A 51 -27.42 12.76 -17.98
N MET A 52 -28.34 13.35 -17.19
CA MET A 52 -29.78 13.06 -17.26
C MET A 52 -30.41 13.40 -18.63
N ARG A 53 -29.91 14.46 -19.30
CA ARG A 53 -30.39 14.90 -20.61
C ARG A 53 -29.74 14.13 -21.77
N GLY A 54 -28.60 13.50 -21.52
CA GLY A 54 -27.87 12.72 -22.53
C GLY A 54 -28.67 11.53 -23.05
N PHE A 55 -28.47 11.20 -24.34
CA PHE A 55 -29.03 9.96 -24.89
C PHE A 55 -28.22 8.79 -24.36
N GLN A 56 -28.85 7.93 -23.59
CA GLN A 56 -28.24 6.72 -23.05
C GLN A 56 -28.87 5.51 -23.70
N SER A 57 -28.06 4.68 -24.43
CA SER A 57 -28.52 3.40 -24.93
C SER A 57 -28.88 2.44 -23.79
N ALA A 58 -29.71 1.44 -24.02
CA ALA A 58 -30.04 0.43 -23.02
C ALA A 58 -28.79 -0.26 -22.45
N THR A 59 -27.85 -0.61 -23.33
CA THR A 59 -26.55 -1.21 -22.95
C THR A 59 -25.71 -0.27 -22.10
N PHE A 60 -25.67 1.03 -22.41
CA PHE A 60 -24.94 2.01 -21.61
C PHE A 60 -25.51 2.13 -20.19
N ARG A 61 -26.83 2.12 -20.04
CA ARG A 61 -27.50 2.14 -18.74
C ARG A 61 -27.24 0.87 -17.93
N GLU A 62 -27.24 -0.29 -18.59
CA GLU A 62 -26.93 -1.57 -17.97
C GLU A 62 -25.49 -1.59 -17.44
N ASN A 63 -24.51 -1.20 -18.25
CA ASN A 63 -23.11 -1.10 -17.87
C ASN A 63 -22.90 -0.08 -16.72
N LYS A 64 -23.58 1.05 -16.78
CA LYS A 64 -23.57 2.07 -15.72
C LYS A 64 -24.12 1.53 -14.40
N SER A 65 -25.22 0.76 -14.44
CA SER A 65 -25.80 0.13 -13.25
C SER A 65 -24.91 -0.97 -12.65
N LEU A 66 -24.05 -1.59 -13.45
CA LEU A 66 -23.06 -2.59 -13.05
C LEU A 66 -21.73 -1.96 -12.56
N GLY A 67 -21.62 -0.63 -12.61
CA GLY A 67 -20.41 0.08 -12.21
C GLY A 67 -19.29 0.04 -13.27
N GLU A 68 -19.59 -0.37 -14.50
CA GLU A 68 -18.63 -0.31 -15.61
C GLU A 68 -18.38 1.14 -16.02
N ARG A 69 -17.09 1.47 -16.12
CA ARG A 69 -16.60 2.84 -16.29
C ARG A 69 -16.49 3.21 -17.78
N ASP A 70 -17.08 4.35 -18.15
CA ASP A 70 -16.60 5.12 -19.30
C ASP A 70 -15.43 5.99 -18.79
N SER A 71 -14.20 5.57 -19.06
CA SER A 71 -12.96 6.07 -18.46
C SER A 71 -12.65 7.55 -18.76
N ASP A 72 -13.36 8.18 -19.68
CA ASP A 72 -13.02 9.51 -20.20
C ASP A 72 -14.18 10.52 -20.11
N SER A 73 -15.16 10.27 -19.23
CA SER A 73 -16.29 11.17 -19.14
C SER A 73 -15.94 12.43 -18.33
N ARG A 74 -16.27 13.59 -18.89
CA ARG A 74 -16.20 14.89 -18.19
C ARG A 74 -16.93 14.85 -16.85
N PHE A 75 -17.94 14.01 -16.72
CA PHE A 75 -18.71 13.78 -15.52
C PHE A 75 -17.85 13.20 -14.39
N ASN A 76 -17.08 12.13 -14.68
CA ASN A 76 -16.22 11.48 -13.72
C ASN A 76 -15.14 12.43 -13.20
N HIS A 77 -14.52 13.22 -14.09
CA HIS A 77 -13.52 14.22 -13.69
C HIS A 77 -14.07 15.29 -12.75
N ILE A 78 -15.33 15.75 -12.96
CA ILE A 78 -15.97 16.72 -12.05
C ILE A 78 -16.23 16.09 -10.66
N ALA A 79 -16.67 14.83 -10.60
CA ALA A 79 -16.87 14.12 -9.36
C ALA A 79 -15.56 13.88 -8.58
N GLU A 80 -14.48 13.50 -9.27
CA GLU A 80 -13.13 13.38 -8.70
C GLU A 80 -12.62 14.73 -8.16
N LYS A 81 -12.81 15.80 -8.92
CA LYS A 81 -12.41 17.15 -8.49
C LYS A 81 -13.15 17.59 -7.23
N HIS A 82 -14.45 17.31 -7.13
CA HIS A 82 -15.24 17.56 -5.92
C HIS A 82 -14.65 16.81 -4.72
N ALA A 83 -14.34 15.52 -4.89
CA ALA A 83 -13.75 14.71 -3.84
C ALA A 83 -12.38 15.26 -3.37
N ASN A 84 -11.51 15.61 -4.32
CA ASN A 84 -10.18 16.16 -4.03
C ASN A 84 -10.28 17.49 -3.24
N ALA A 85 -11.25 18.35 -3.58
CA ALA A 85 -11.53 19.55 -2.81
C ALA A 85 -11.97 19.22 -1.38
N ARG A 86 -12.84 18.22 -1.18
CA ARG A 86 -13.28 17.79 0.16
C ARG A 86 -12.15 17.20 0.99
N VAL A 87 -11.25 16.38 0.38
CA VAL A 87 -10.04 15.90 1.07
C VAL A 87 -9.18 17.07 1.56
N SER A 88 -8.88 18.03 0.69
CA SER A 88 -8.07 19.21 1.05
C SER A 88 -8.71 20.07 2.12
N GLN A 89 -10.04 20.10 2.18
CA GLN A 89 -10.84 20.75 3.20
C GLN A 89 -10.99 19.91 4.49
N GLY A 90 -10.44 18.66 4.50
CA GLY A 90 -10.42 17.77 5.65
C GLY A 90 -11.72 17.04 5.94
N PHE A 91 -12.62 16.93 4.98
CA PHE A 91 -13.80 16.07 5.09
C PHE A 91 -13.40 14.60 5.09
N SER A 92 -14.07 13.78 5.87
CA SER A 92 -13.95 12.34 5.80
C SER A 92 -14.75 11.76 4.63
N ILE A 93 -14.47 10.53 4.24
CA ILE A 93 -15.25 9.81 3.22
C ILE A 93 -16.72 9.67 3.61
N ASN A 94 -17.00 9.54 4.91
CA ASN A 94 -18.36 9.48 5.43
C ASN A 94 -19.08 10.82 5.27
N ASP A 95 -18.38 11.93 5.41
CA ASP A 95 -18.94 13.27 5.22
C ASP A 95 -19.28 13.49 3.75
N VAL A 96 -18.42 13.07 2.82
CA VAL A 96 -18.71 13.11 1.38
C VAL A 96 -19.96 12.29 1.05
N ALA A 97 -20.05 11.06 1.56
CA ALA A 97 -21.24 10.23 1.35
C ALA A 97 -22.52 10.86 1.96
N ALA A 98 -22.41 11.53 3.11
CA ALA A 98 -23.51 12.23 3.75
C ALA A 98 -23.96 13.47 2.94
N GLU A 99 -23.02 14.22 2.32
CA GLU A 99 -23.34 15.32 1.41
C GLU A 99 -24.17 14.85 0.21
N PHE A 100 -23.78 13.76 -0.45
CA PHE A 100 -24.54 13.20 -1.58
C PHE A 100 -25.93 12.72 -1.18
N ARG A 101 -26.07 12.12 0.01
CA ARG A 101 -27.35 11.70 0.56
C ARG A 101 -28.25 12.91 0.83
N ALA A 102 -27.72 13.97 1.42
CA ALA A 102 -28.45 15.21 1.69
C ALA A 102 -28.87 15.90 0.39
N LEU A 103 -27.97 15.97 -0.62
CA LEU A 103 -28.27 16.51 -1.93
C LEU A 103 -29.41 15.76 -2.62
N ARG A 104 -29.35 14.42 -2.63
CA ARG A 104 -30.42 13.58 -3.19
C ARG A 104 -31.75 13.89 -2.54
N ALA A 105 -31.79 13.92 -1.22
CA ALA A 105 -33.00 14.18 -0.48
C ALA A 105 -33.54 15.61 -0.67
N ALA A 106 -32.68 16.61 -0.76
CA ALA A 106 -33.04 18.01 -1.01
C ALA A 106 -33.66 18.16 -2.40
N VAL A 107 -33.02 17.64 -3.44
CA VAL A 107 -33.53 17.70 -4.83
C VAL A 107 -34.90 17.07 -4.94
N LEU A 108 -35.09 15.84 -4.44
CA LEU A 108 -36.36 15.13 -4.57
C LEU A 108 -37.48 15.79 -3.78
N ARG A 109 -37.23 16.22 -2.54
CA ARG A 109 -38.24 16.92 -1.70
C ARG A 109 -38.68 18.26 -2.31
N ARG A 110 -37.72 19.03 -2.87
CA ARG A 110 -38.03 20.32 -3.47
C ARG A 110 -38.78 20.17 -4.78
N TRP A 111 -38.41 19.17 -5.59
CA TRP A 111 -39.12 18.83 -6.81
C TRP A 111 -40.55 18.38 -6.53
N GLU A 112 -40.78 17.50 -5.55
CA GLU A 112 -42.13 17.06 -5.11
C GLU A 112 -43.03 18.25 -4.75
N ARG A 113 -42.48 19.25 -4.06
CA ARG A 113 -43.23 20.45 -3.66
C ARG A 113 -43.70 21.33 -4.82
N THR A 114 -43.16 21.17 -6.01
CA THR A 114 -43.64 21.92 -7.19
C THR A 114 -45.03 21.48 -7.62
N GLY A 115 -45.48 20.29 -7.24
CA GLY A 115 -46.78 19.75 -7.60
C GLY A 115 -46.95 19.42 -9.09
N GLU A 116 -45.95 19.71 -9.93
CA GLU A 116 -45.98 19.52 -11.39
C GLU A 116 -45.29 18.25 -11.82
N ILE A 117 -45.61 17.12 -11.21
CA ILE A 117 -44.98 15.84 -11.51
C ILE A 117 -45.73 15.17 -12.67
N GLY A 118 -45.05 15.03 -13.80
CA GLY A 118 -45.62 14.43 -15.01
C GLY A 118 -45.52 12.88 -15.03
N PRO A 119 -46.10 12.23 -16.03
CA PRO A 119 -46.13 10.75 -16.14
C PRO A 119 -44.74 10.11 -16.26
N GLU A 120 -43.71 10.85 -16.67
CA GLU A 120 -42.32 10.37 -16.81
C GLU A 120 -41.51 10.52 -15.50
N ALA A 121 -42.14 10.97 -14.41
CA ALA A 121 -41.47 11.28 -13.12
C ALA A 121 -40.64 10.09 -12.59
N PHE A 122 -41.17 8.88 -12.71
CA PHE A 122 -40.49 7.69 -12.24
C PHE A 122 -39.18 7.43 -13.01
N GLN A 123 -39.19 7.63 -14.34
CA GLN A 123 -38.00 7.49 -15.15
C GLN A 123 -36.98 8.59 -14.90
N GLU A 124 -37.44 9.82 -14.67
CA GLU A 124 -36.59 10.95 -14.28
C GLU A 124 -35.89 10.69 -12.92
N MET A 125 -36.63 10.12 -11.93
CA MET A 125 -36.06 9.71 -10.65
C MET A 125 -35.00 8.61 -10.80
N ILE A 126 -35.25 7.60 -11.64
CA ILE A 126 -34.27 6.55 -11.89
C ILE A 126 -32.98 7.16 -12.45
N ARG A 127 -33.06 7.96 -13.51
CA ARG A 127 -31.88 8.62 -14.10
C ARG A 127 -31.12 9.50 -13.12
N PHE A 128 -31.84 10.23 -12.28
CA PHE A 128 -31.22 11.07 -11.27
C PHE A 128 -30.48 10.24 -10.22
N ASN A 129 -31.07 9.14 -9.73
CA ASN A 129 -30.44 8.25 -8.79
C ASN A 129 -29.19 7.58 -9.40
N GLU A 130 -29.25 7.10 -10.64
CA GLU A 130 -28.09 6.54 -11.35
C GLU A 130 -26.97 7.57 -11.48
N ALA A 131 -27.27 8.82 -11.81
CA ALA A 131 -26.28 9.90 -11.92
C ALA A 131 -25.66 10.25 -10.55
N ILE A 132 -26.47 10.33 -9.49
CA ILE A 132 -25.98 10.58 -8.13
C ILE A 132 -25.11 9.43 -7.63
N ASP A 133 -25.51 8.18 -7.86
CA ASP A 133 -24.76 7.01 -7.40
C ASP A 133 -23.42 6.87 -8.15
N GLN A 134 -23.39 7.19 -9.44
CA GLN A 134 -22.15 7.29 -10.19
C GLN A 134 -21.25 8.41 -9.66
N ALA A 135 -21.78 9.61 -9.44
CA ALA A 135 -21.03 10.73 -8.90
C ALA A 135 -20.44 10.42 -7.52
N LEU A 136 -21.21 9.76 -6.66
CA LEU A 136 -20.76 9.29 -5.35
C LEU A 136 -19.64 8.26 -5.48
N SER A 137 -19.80 7.27 -6.36
CA SER A 137 -18.79 6.23 -6.58
C SER A 137 -17.46 6.80 -7.07
N GLU A 138 -17.50 7.71 -8.05
CA GLU A 138 -16.30 8.38 -8.55
C GLU A 138 -15.68 9.33 -7.51
N SER A 139 -16.51 9.99 -6.68
CA SER A 139 -16.02 10.82 -5.58
C SER A 139 -15.35 9.98 -4.49
N ILE A 140 -15.91 8.83 -4.11
CA ILE A 140 -15.29 7.91 -3.14
C ILE A 140 -13.94 7.43 -3.66
N ARG A 141 -13.86 7.09 -4.95
CA ARG A 141 -12.62 6.65 -5.58
C ARG A 141 -11.58 7.76 -5.63
N GLY A 142 -11.93 8.96 -6.09
CA GLY A 142 -11.04 10.12 -6.10
C GLY A 142 -10.52 10.44 -4.68
N TYR A 143 -11.40 10.38 -3.68
CA TYR A 143 -11.05 10.52 -2.27
C TYR A 143 -9.99 9.50 -1.84
N SER A 144 -10.21 8.21 -2.14
CA SER A 144 -9.29 7.14 -1.77
C SER A 144 -7.91 7.34 -2.41
N ILE A 145 -7.87 7.61 -3.72
CA ILE A 145 -6.63 7.88 -4.45
C ILE A 145 -5.88 9.08 -3.87
N GLN A 146 -6.57 10.17 -3.55
CA GLN A 146 -5.95 11.37 -3.01
C GLN A 146 -5.35 11.15 -1.62
N VAL A 147 -6.07 10.45 -0.73
CA VAL A 147 -5.58 10.10 0.61
C VAL A 147 -4.39 9.17 0.54
N GLU A 148 -4.45 8.17 -0.34
CA GLU A 148 -3.36 7.23 -0.59
C GLU A 148 -2.12 7.94 -1.11
N THR A 149 -2.26 8.76 -2.15
CA THR A 149 -1.16 9.55 -2.72
C THR A 149 -0.53 10.47 -1.68
N GLY A 150 -1.35 11.17 -0.88
CA GLY A 150 -0.86 12.04 0.19
C GLY A 150 -0.05 11.28 1.25
N ARG A 151 -0.52 10.09 1.64
CA ARG A 151 0.19 9.23 2.58
C ARG A 151 1.53 8.75 2.02
N ASP A 152 1.58 8.38 0.73
CA ASP A 152 2.80 7.91 0.08
C ASP A 152 3.86 8.98 -0.02
N LEU A 153 3.46 10.17 -0.43
CA LEU A 153 4.34 11.33 -0.46
C LEU A 153 4.89 11.65 0.93
N PHE A 154 4.04 11.62 1.96
CA PHE A 154 4.45 11.84 3.34
C PHE A 154 5.47 10.78 3.81
N VAL A 155 5.17 9.49 3.61
CA VAL A 155 6.08 8.41 3.99
C VAL A 155 7.39 8.48 3.21
N GLY A 156 7.35 8.79 1.91
CA GLY A 156 8.54 8.98 1.08
C GLY A 156 9.41 10.14 1.57
N MET A 157 8.82 11.27 1.90
CA MET A 157 9.51 12.46 2.41
C MET A 157 10.15 12.18 3.78
N VAL A 158 9.38 11.67 4.75
CA VAL A 158 9.88 11.35 6.09
C VAL A 158 11.03 10.36 6.02
N SER A 159 10.94 9.39 5.13
CA SER A 159 12.01 8.39 4.99
C SER A 159 13.30 8.95 4.41
N HIS A 160 13.20 9.82 3.42
CA HIS A 160 14.35 10.54 2.89
C HIS A 160 15.02 11.38 3.99
N ASP A 161 14.21 12.12 4.74
CA ASP A 161 14.71 13.03 5.77
C ASP A 161 15.29 12.30 6.99
N LEU A 162 14.80 11.08 7.30
CA LEU A 162 15.38 10.24 8.34
C LEU A 162 16.64 9.50 7.88
N ARG A 163 16.75 9.14 6.59
CA ARG A 163 17.92 8.42 6.07
C ARG A 163 19.19 9.27 6.12
N SER A 164 19.08 10.57 5.87
CA SER A 164 20.22 11.49 5.91
C SER A 164 20.93 11.54 7.27
N PRO A 165 20.26 11.83 8.41
CA PRO A 165 20.89 11.82 9.72
C PRO A 165 21.36 10.41 10.15
N LEU A 166 20.63 9.35 9.78
CA LEU A 166 21.06 7.98 10.07
C LEU A 166 22.39 7.65 9.36
N ASN A 167 22.57 8.04 8.11
CA ASN A 167 23.82 7.86 7.37
C ASN A 167 24.97 8.61 8.03
N ALA A 168 24.75 9.84 8.50
CA ALA A 168 25.76 10.62 9.22
C ALA A 168 26.18 9.95 10.53
N ILE A 169 25.21 9.44 11.31
CA ILE A 169 25.48 8.71 12.56
C ILE A 169 26.22 7.39 12.25
N SER A 170 25.80 6.66 11.22
CA SER A 170 26.45 5.42 10.78
C SER A 170 27.91 5.64 10.41
N ALA A 171 28.19 6.65 9.59
CA ALA A 171 29.55 7.01 9.21
C ALA A 171 30.41 7.38 10.43
N SER A 172 29.85 8.19 11.34
CA SER A 172 30.56 8.60 12.55
C SER A 172 30.86 7.39 13.46
N ALA A 173 29.86 6.51 13.65
CA ALA A 173 30.04 5.30 14.45
C ALA A 173 31.05 4.34 13.82
N TYR A 174 31.03 4.18 12.50
CA TYR A 174 32.01 3.38 11.77
C TYR A 174 33.43 3.90 11.95
N PHE A 175 33.67 5.20 11.80
CA PHE A 175 35.00 5.80 12.01
C PHE A 175 35.49 5.58 13.44
N LEU A 176 34.62 5.79 14.45
CA LEU A 176 34.99 5.58 15.86
C LEU A 176 35.24 4.11 16.18
N ALA A 177 34.46 3.18 15.61
CA ALA A 177 34.64 1.74 15.83
C ALA A 177 35.97 1.22 15.27
N ASN A 178 36.45 1.84 14.17
CA ASN A 178 37.67 1.42 13.46
C ASN A 178 38.90 2.29 13.79
N ASP A 179 38.79 3.26 14.70
CA ASP A 179 39.93 4.10 15.11
C ASP A 179 40.85 3.35 16.11
N PRO A 180 42.08 2.95 15.70
CA PRO A 180 42.99 2.24 16.59
C PRO A 180 43.51 3.09 17.76
N ALA A 181 43.39 4.42 17.67
CA ALA A 181 43.80 5.34 18.76
C ALA A 181 42.82 5.36 19.94
N LEU A 182 41.58 4.88 19.75
CA LEU A 182 40.56 4.83 20.77
C LEU A 182 40.68 3.59 21.67
N PRO A 183 40.34 3.71 22.98
CA PRO A 183 40.24 2.56 23.88
C PRO A 183 39.28 1.51 23.36
N ALA A 184 39.56 0.21 23.57
CA ALA A 184 38.70 -0.90 23.11
C ALA A 184 37.23 -0.70 23.52
N ARG A 185 36.99 -0.29 24.77
CA ARG A 185 35.62 -0.02 25.26
C ARG A 185 34.88 1.05 24.43
N SER A 186 35.58 2.09 23.99
CA SER A 186 34.97 3.14 23.15
C SER A 186 34.63 2.63 21.76
N ARG A 187 35.50 1.81 21.16
CA ARG A 187 35.25 1.15 19.88
C ARG A 187 34.09 0.18 19.96
N ASP A 188 33.96 -0.59 21.05
CA ASP A 188 32.83 -1.50 21.27
C ASP A 188 31.48 -0.73 21.35
N VAL A 189 31.46 0.41 22.05
CA VAL A 189 30.27 1.28 22.13
C VAL A 189 29.93 1.84 20.76
N ALA A 190 30.91 2.30 19.98
CA ALA A 190 30.70 2.78 18.61
C ALA A 190 30.15 1.67 17.69
N ALA A 191 30.67 0.45 17.78
CA ALA A 191 30.15 -0.70 17.04
C ALA A 191 28.70 -1.06 17.44
N VAL A 192 28.32 -0.87 18.71
CA VAL A 192 26.91 -1.01 19.15
C VAL A 192 26.01 0.06 18.49
N ALA A 193 26.48 1.31 18.45
CA ALA A 193 25.75 2.41 17.82
C ALA A 193 25.58 2.17 16.30
N GLU A 194 26.62 1.72 15.61
CA GLU A 194 26.58 1.38 14.19
C GLU A 194 25.53 0.29 13.89
N ARG A 195 25.52 -0.80 14.66
CA ARG A 195 24.52 -1.85 14.54
C ARG A 195 23.11 -1.34 14.78
N ALA A 196 22.91 -0.44 15.74
CA ALA A 196 21.62 0.16 16.04
C ALA A 196 21.10 1.02 14.86
N VAL A 197 21.97 1.82 14.26
CA VAL A 197 21.65 2.65 13.08
C VAL A 197 21.33 1.77 11.88
N THR A 198 22.12 0.75 11.59
CA THR A 198 21.85 -0.22 10.52
C THR A 198 20.47 -0.86 10.69
N LYS A 199 20.10 -1.24 11.92
CA LYS A 199 18.77 -1.76 12.25
C LYS A 199 17.67 -0.74 11.97
N MET A 200 17.86 0.54 12.36
CA MET A 200 16.88 1.60 12.13
C MET A 200 16.67 1.86 10.63
N THR A 201 17.74 1.88 9.84
CA THR A 201 17.66 2.04 8.39
C THR A 201 16.85 0.91 7.74
N ARG A 202 17.09 -0.34 8.14
CA ARG A 202 16.29 -1.48 7.65
C ARG A 202 14.81 -1.37 8.02
N LEU A 203 14.50 -1.03 9.27
CA LEU A 203 13.11 -0.85 9.69
C LEU A 203 12.39 0.25 8.88
N LEU A 204 13.13 1.31 8.53
CA LEU A 204 12.61 2.38 7.69
C LEU A 204 12.36 1.90 6.25
N ASP A 205 13.30 1.15 5.66
CA ASP A 205 13.17 0.59 4.32
C ASP A 205 12.03 -0.45 4.24
N ASP A 206 11.86 -1.25 5.29
CA ASP A 206 10.74 -2.19 5.41
C ASP A 206 9.39 -1.48 5.50
N LEU A 207 9.30 -0.39 6.28
CA LEU A 207 8.10 0.44 6.38
C LEU A 207 7.75 1.10 5.05
N LEU A 208 8.76 1.60 4.32
CA LEU A 208 8.60 2.16 2.97
C LEU A 208 8.07 1.12 1.99
N THR A 209 8.68 -0.06 2.00
CA THR A 209 8.25 -1.15 1.12
C THR A 209 6.82 -1.54 1.44
N PHE A 210 6.47 -1.68 2.72
CA PHE A 210 5.11 -1.99 3.17
C PHE A 210 4.08 -0.94 2.71
N THR A 211 4.38 0.34 2.88
CA THR A 211 3.46 1.41 2.47
C THR A 211 3.27 1.45 0.96
N ARG A 212 4.32 1.26 0.18
CA ARG A 212 4.24 1.21 -1.28
C ARG A 212 3.47 0.01 -1.80
N THR A 213 3.75 -1.19 -1.30
CA THR A 213 3.12 -2.43 -1.79
C THR A 213 1.67 -2.61 -1.35
N ARG A 214 1.21 -1.86 -0.35
CA ARG A 214 -0.20 -1.87 0.06
C ARG A 214 -1.09 -0.99 -0.82
N LEU A 215 -0.52 -0.09 -1.59
CA LEU A 215 -1.19 0.94 -2.36
C LEU A 215 -1.11 0.73 -3.86
N HIS A 216 -0.03 0.15 -4.30
CA HIS A 216 0.19 -0.24 -5.68
C HIS A 216 0.53 -1.73 -5.63
N ASP A 217 -0.23 -2.55 -6.31
CA ASP A 217 0.04 -4.01 -6.37
C ASP A 217 1.45 -4.34 -6.90
N ASP A 218 2.22 -3.33 -7.33
CA ASP A 218 3.53 -3.49 -7.94
C ASP A 218 4.66 -2.87 -7.10
N LEU A 219 5.62 -3.69 -6.71
CA LEU A 219 6.93 -3.26 -6.22
C LEU A 219 7.83 -2.94 -7.42
N PRO A 220 8.29 -1.68 -7.62
CA PRO A 220 9.18 -1.35 -8.73
C PRO A 220 10.51 -2.09 -8.59
N LEU A 221 10.95 -2.75 -9.67
CA LEU A 221 12.17 -3.54 -9.73
C LEU A 221 13.19 -2.94 -10.72
N GLN A 222 14.46 -2.94 -10.33
CA GLN A 222 15.59 -2.63 -11.20
C GLN A 222 16.26 -3.93 -11.64
N LYS A 223 15.63 -4.63 -12.58
CA LYS A 223 16.10 -5.94 -13.06
C LYS A 223 17.37 -5.80 -13.87
N GLN A 224 18.36 -6.64 -13.56
CA GLN A 224 19.61 -6.77 -14.32
C GLN A 224 20.09 -8.22 -14.34
N VAL A 225 21.03 -8.54 -15.23
CA VAL A 225 21.66 -9.86 -15.23
C VAL A 225 22.47 -10.01 -13.94
N ALA A 226 22.18 -11.06 -13.18
CA ALA A 226 22.77 -11.30 -11.88
C ALA A 226 22.97 -12.81 -11.63
N SER A 227 23.91 -13.12 -10.73
CA SER A 227 24.17 -14.46 -10.23
C SER A 227 23.51 -14.65 -8.87
N MET A 228 22.58 -15.60 -8.76
CA MET A 228 21.94 -15.94 -7.50
C MET A 228 22.92 -16.44 -6.45
N ARG A 229 24.01 -17.09 -6.88
CA ARG A 229 25.11 -17.51 -6.00
C ARG A 229 25.72 -16.31 -5.28
N ASP A 230 26.05 -15.25 -6.03
CA ASP A 230 26.72 -14.08 -5.47
C ASP A 230 25.78 -13.32 -4.51
N ILE A 231 24.51 -13.17 -4.89
CA ILE A 231 23.48 -12.56 -4.04
C ILE A 231 23.32 -13.33 -2.72
N CYS A 232 23.17 -14.65 -2.78
CA CYS A 232 23.01 -15.48 -1.57
C CYS A 232 24.28 -15.47 -0.70
N THR A 233 25.45 -15.42 -1.30
CA THR A 233 26.72 -15.35 -0.57
C THR A 233 26.83 -14.05 0.19
N LEU A 234 26.59 -12.91 -0.45
CA LEU A 234 26.59 -11.59 0.18
C LEU A 234 25.57 -11.48 1.31
N ALA A 235 24.34 -11.97 1.09
CA ALA A 235 23.30 -11.99 2.12
C ALA A 235 23.69 -12.86 3.33
N ALA A 236 24.29 -14.01 3.10
CA ALA A 236 24.75 -14.89 4.18
C ALA A 236 25.90 -14.27 4.97
N ASP A 237 26.84 -13.60 4.33
CA ASP A 237 27.95 -12.92 5.02
C ASP A 237 27.45 -11.78 5.90
N GLU A 238 26.45 -11.04 5.44
CA GLU A 238 25.78 -10.01 6.25
C GLU A 238 25.12 -10.61 7.50
N VAL A 239 24.40 -11.73 7.34
CA VAL A 239 23.74 -12.39 8.47
C VAL A 239 24.74 -13.04 9.42
N ARG A 240 25.83 -13.63 8.93
CA ARG A 240 26.94 -14.16 9.75
C ARG A 240 27.55 -13.06 10.61
N ALA A 241 27.76 -11.87 10.08
CA ALA A 241 28.26 -10.72 10.84
C ALA A 241 27.29 -10.29 11.96
N ALA A 242 25.98 -10.35 11.71
CA ALA A 242 24.95 -10.00 12.69
C ALA A 242 24.69 -11.10 13.72
N PHE A 243 24.89 -12.37 13.36
CA PHE A 243 24.63 -13.56 14.17
C PHE A 243 25.85 -14.51 14.19
N PRO A 244 26.97 -14.14 14.85
CA PRO A 244 28.22 -14.88 14.80
C PRO A 244 28.16 -16.32 15.33
N GLN A 245 27.13 -16.64 16.13
CA GLN A 245 26.93 -18.00 16.69
C GLN A 245 26.07 -18.91 15.81
N THR A 246 25.57 -18.39 14.68
CA THR A 246 24.73 -19.18 13.75
C THR A 246 25.61 -19.70 12.62
N THR A 247 25.59 -21.00 12.41
CA THR A 247 26.25 -21.62 11.26
C THR A 247 25.30 -21.58 10.06
N ILE A 248 25.74 -20.93 8.97
CA ILE A 248 24.97 -20.89 7.72
C ILE A 248 25.71 -21.73 6.68
N ASP A 249 25.11 -22.86 6.27
CA ASP A 249 25.57 -23.71 5.19
C ASP A 249 24.92 -23.31 3.87
N LEU A 250 25.73 -22.95 2.87
CA LEU A 250 25.29 -22.54 1.54
C LEU A 250 25.53 -23.66 0.53
N GLN A 251 24.49 -24.08 -0.14
CA GLN A 251 24.56 -25.12 -1.17
C GLN A 251 24.06 -24.59 -2.51
N PHE A 252 24.82 -24.83 -3.57
CA PHE A 252 24.53 -24.31 -4.90
C PHE A 252 24.57 -25.42 -5.95
N SER A 253 23.54 -25.49 -6.81
CA SER A 253 23.47 -26.46 -7.91
C SER A 253 22.73 -25.90 -9.13
N GLY A 254 23.10 -26.38 -10.32
CA GLY A 254 22.51 -25.94 -11.57
C GLY A 254 22.97 -24.55 -12.02
N ASP A 255 22.29 -24.03 -13.05
CA ASP A 255 22.56 -22.68 -13.55
C ASP A 255 21.80 -21.62 -12.73
N LEU A 256 22.55 -20.73 -12.10
CA LEU A 256 22.07 -19.73 -11.15
C LEU A 256 22.11 -18.29 -11.72
N ASN A 257 22.25 -18.14 -13.03
CA ASN A 257 22.20 -16.84 -13.69
C ASN A 257 20.79 -16.52 -14.18
N GLY A 258 20.38 -15.26 -14.08
CA GLY A 258 19.07 -14.80 -14.52
C GLY A 258 18.95 -13.29 -14.49
N VAL A 259 17.73 -12.79 -14.67
CA VAL A 259 17.41 -11.36 -14.73
C VAL A 259 16.52 -11.00 -13.54
N TRP A 260 17.13 -10.41 -12.52
CA TRP A 260 16.47 -10.03 -11.27
C TRP A 260 16.91 -8.64 -10.80
N ASP A 261 16.23 -8.12 -9.78
CA ASP A 261 16.72 -7.00 -8.98
C ASP A 261 17.59 -7.58 -7.83
N PRO A 262 18.93 -7.47 -7.89
CA PRO A 262 19.80 -8.13 -6.93
C PRO A 262 19.65 -7.57 -5.52
N ASP A 263 19.37 -6.27 -5.37
CA ASP A 263 19.21 -5.64 -4.05
C ASP A 263 17.93 -6.14 -3.36
N ARG A 264 16.84 -6.30 -4.12
CA ARG A 264 15.59 -6.86 -3.59
C ARG A 264 15.73 -8.34 -3.24
N ILE A 265 16.38 -9.12 -4.09
CA ILE A 265 16.65 -10.55 -3.75
C ILE A 265 17.57 -10.66 -2.52
N ALA A 266 18.61 -9.82 -2.42
CA ALA A 266 19.47 -9.79 -1.23
C ALA A 266 18.65 -9.43 0.03
N GLN A 267 17.78 -8.43 -0.03
CA GLN A 267 16.86 -8.07 1.06
C GLN A 267 15.99 -9.27 1.48
N MET A 268 15.41 -9.99 0.53
CA MET A 268 14.61 -11.19 0.79
C MET A 268 15.44 -12.28 1.48
N MET A 269 16.64 -12.57 0.98
CA MET A 269 17.54 -13.57 1.55
C MET A 269 17.99 -13.19 2.96
N VAL A 270 18.34 -11.93 3.20
CA VAL A 270 18.69 -11.42 4.55
C VAL A 270 17.51 -11.58 5.51
N ASN A 271 16.26 -11.32 5.08
CA ASN A 271 15.08 -11.51 5.89
C ASN A 271 14.86 -12.99 6.25
N LEU A 272 14.94 -13.90 5.27
CA LEU A 272 14.77 -15.34 5.50
C LEU A 272 15.87 -15.90 6.41
N LEU A 273 17.14 -15.59 6.11
CA LEU A 273 18.30 -16.07 6.89
C LEU A 273 18.32 -15.49 8.31
N SER A 274 17.94 -14.21 8.48
CA SER A 274 17.84 -13.58 9.82
C SER A 274 16.72 -14.20 10.64
N ASN A 275 15.59 -14.55 10.03
CA ASN A 275 14.52 -15.28 10.70
C ASN A 275 15.00 -16.66 11.12
N ALA A 276 15.66 -17.41 10.22
CA ALA A 276 16.23 -18.71 10.51
C ALA A 276 17.27 -18.65 11.65
N ALA A 277 18.14 -17.63 11.66
CA ALA A 277 19.14 -17.44 12.72
C ALA A 277 18.53 -17.04 14.08
N ARG A 278 17.40 -16.33 14.06
CA ARG A 278 16.72 -15.85 15.28
C ARG A 278 15.89 -16.92 15.95
N TYR A 279 15.15 -17.68 15.17
CA TYR A 279 14.20 -18.69 15.70
C TYR A 279 14.77 -20.11 15.69
N GLY A 280 15.84 -20.34 14.92
CA GLY A 280 16.51 -21.64 14.83
C GLY A 280 17.38 -22.00 16.03
N ARG A 281 17.83 -23.27 16.06
CA ARG A 281 18.67 -23.85 17.12
C ARG A 281 20.17 -23.89 16.76
N GLY A 282 20.61 -23.18 15.72
CA GLY A 282 22.03 -23.03 15.41
C GLY A 282 22.41 -23.23 13.94
N LEU A 283 22.02 -24.36 13.32
CA LEU A 283 22.31 -24.61 11.92
C LEU A 283 21.18 -24.07 11.03
N VAL A 284 21.58 -23.29 10.02
CA VAL A 284 20.71 -22.81 8.95
C VAL A 284 21.27 -23.34 7.63
N THR A 285 20.48 -24.04 6.85
CA THR A 285 20.83 -24.46 5.50
C THR A 285 20.13 -23.59 4.47
N ALA A 286 20.89 -22.98 3.57
CA ALA A 286 20.33 -22.23 2.44
C ALA A 286 20.81 -22.83 1.12
N GLN A 287 19.86 -23.18 0.27
CA GLN A 287 20.14 -23.81 -1.03
C GLN A 287 19.60 -22.94 -2.14
N ALA A 288 20.41 -22.77 -3.21
CA ALA A 288 19.93 -22.23 -4.47
C ALA A 288 20.12 -23.29 -5.58
N ARG A 289 19.02 -23.66 -6.22
CA ARG A 289 18.98 -24.69 -7.27
C ARG A 289 18.42 -24.11 -8.56
N GLY A 290 19.20 -24.24 -9.66
CA GLY A 290 18.71 -23.93 -11.00
C GLY A 290 17.91 -25.11 -11.56
N GLU A 291 16.61 -24.91 -11.79
CA GLU A 291 15.66 -25.91 -12.26
C GLU A 291 14.98 -25.41 -13.55
N GLY A 292 15.56 -25.77 -14.70
CA GLY A 292 15.02 -25.34 -16.01
C GLY A 292 15.02 -23.82 -16.15
N ASN A 293 13.81 -23.20 -16.27
CA ASN A 293 13.66 -21.75 -16.40
C ASN A 293 13.44 -21.03 -15.05
N GLN A 294 13.68 -21.69 -13.93
CA GLN A 294 13.48 -21.14 -12.59
C GLN A 294 14.71 -21.40 -11.70
N VAL A 295 14.82 -20.60 -10.65
CA VAL A 295 15.70 -20.86 -9.53
C VAL A 295 14.88 -21.05 -8.27
N ALA A 296 15.10 -22.15 -7.56
CA ALA A 296 14.55 -22.42 -6.25
C ALA A 296 15.55 -21.96 -5.17
N LEU A 297 15.09 -21.10 -4.26
CA LEU A 297 15.79 -20.72 -3.03
C LEU A 297 15.11 -21.41 -1.86
N ILE A 298 15.85 -22.19 -1.10
CA ILE A 298 15.31 -22.98 0.01
C ILE A 298 16.10 -22.61 1.25
N VAL A 299 15.41 -22.14 2.30
CA VAL A 299 16.01 -21.83 3.60
C VAL A 299 15.36 -22.69 4.65
N PHE A 300 16.15 -23.56 5.25
CA PHE A 300 15.75 -24.43 6.35
C PHE A 300 16.52 -24.03 7.62
N ASN A 301 15.86 -24.08 8.75
CA ASN A 301 16.51 -24.04 10.07
C ASN A 301 15.96 -25.10 10.99
N GLU A 302 16.84 -25.75 11.72
CA GLU A 302 16.44 -26.58 12.84
C GLU A 302 15.75 -25.72 13.92
N GLY A 303 14.61 -26.17 14.41
CA GLY A 303 13.89 -25.37 15.39
C GLY A 303 12.51 -25.95 15.74
N ASP A 304 11.76 -25.22 16.52
CA ASP A 304 10.40 -25.58 16.84
C ASP A 304 9.50 -25.42 15.61
N PRO A 305 8.58 -26.35 15.35
CA PRO A 305 7.66 -26.23 14.22
C PRO A 305 6.76 -25.02 14.37
N ILE A 306 6.43 -24.41 13.23
CA ILE A 306 5.42 -23.35 13.19
C ILE A 306 4.04 -24.01 13.33
N PRO A 307 3.20 -23.57 14.29
CA PRO A 307 1.85 -24.09 14.44
C PRO A 307 1.02 -24.01 13.16
N GLU A 308 0.25 -25.04 12.84
CA GLU A 308 -0.53 -25.12 11.59
C GLU A 308 -1.53 -23.97 11.44
N ASP A 309 -2.12 -23.49 12.54
CA ASP A 309 -3.05 -22.35 12.56
C ASP A 309 -2.39 -21.02 12.19
N ARG A 310 -1.06 -20.92 12.27
CA ARG A 310 -0.28 -19.73 11.91
C ARG A 310 0.23 -19.72 10.48
N LEU A 311 0.35 -20.88 9.84
CA LEU A 311 0.88 -20.97 8.47
C LEU A 311 0.13 -20.08 7.47
N PRO A 312 -1.23 -20.01 7.47
CA PRO A 312 -1.98 -19.18 6.51
C PRO A 312 -1.71 -17.66 6.63
N THR A 313 -1.41 -17.21 7.85
CA THR A 313 -1.23 -15.77 8.15
C THR A 313 0.22 -15.34 8.28
N LEU A 314 1.17 -16.27 8.09
CA LEU A 314 2.60 -16.03 8.33
C LEU A 314 3.19 -14.94 7.45
N PHE A 315 2.66 -14.79 6.23
CA PHE A 315 3.07 -13.75 5.27
C PHE A 315 2.20 -12.48 5.35
N GLU A 316 1.23 -12.41 6.28
CA GLU A 316 0.46 -11.19 6.50
C GLU A 316 1.30 -10.14 7.23
N PRO A 317 1.12 -8.82 6.91
CA PRO A 317 1.89 -7.78 7.53
C PRO A 317 1.58 -7.65 9.02
N LEU A 318 2.58 -7.24 9.80
CA LEU A 318 2.50 -7.02 11.24
C LEU A 318 2.19 -8.29 12.06
N THR A 319 2.26 -9.46 11.44
CA THR A 319 2.11 -10.74 12.13
C THR A 319 3.34 -10.99 13.00
N ARG A 320 3.15 -11.09 14.31
CA ARG A 320 4.22 -11.37 15.27
C ARG A 320 4.05 -12.76 15.87
N SER A 321 5.17 -13.45 16.06
CA SER A 321 5.21 -14.65 16.91
C SER A 321 5.11 -14.21 18.37
N GLU A 322 4.22 -14.81 19.15
CA GLU A 322 4.17 -14.66 20.61
C GLU A 322 5.34 -15.39 21.29
N THR A 323 6.04 -16.25 20.54
CA THR A 323 7.23 -16.94 21.07
C THR A 323 8.31 -15.89 21.37
N PRO A 324 8.79 -15.80 22.61
CA PRO A 324 9.86 -14.86 22.98
C PRO A 324 11.08 -15.14 22.11
N ASP A 325 11.69 -14.06 21.59
CA ASP A 325 12.99 -14.15 20.94
C ASP A 325 13.97 -14.79 21.93
N ARG A 326 14.51 -15.96 21.60
CA ARG A 326 15.45 -16.69 22.48
C ARG A 326 16.70 -15.90 22.86
N ARG A 327 16.98 -14.80 22.15
CA ARG A 327 18.18 -13.98 22.34
C ARG A 327 17.88 -12.58 22.93
N GLY A 328 16.65 -12.28 23.38
CA GLY A 328 16.30 -11.04 24.06
C GLY A 328 16.39 -9.77 23.18
N SER A 329 16.52 -9.94 21.86
CA SER A 329 16.56 -8.82 20.90
C SER A 329 15.14 -8.37 20.59
N ALA A 330 14.88 -7.06 20.58
CA ALA A 330 13.57 -6.53 20.25
C ALA A 330 13.09 -7.09 18.90
N ALA A 331 11.96 -7.79 18.93
CA ALA A 331 11.34 -8.37 17.75
C ALA A 331 11.18 -7.30 16.66
N GLY A 332 11.41 -7.65 15.39
CA GLY A 332 11.15 -6.77 14.26
C GLY A 332 9.67 -6.39 14.16
N MET A 333 9.30 -5.48 13.24
CA MET A 333 7.92 -5.00 13.04
C MET A 333 6.95 -6.09 12.52
N GLY A 334 7.42 -7.31 12.23
CA GLY A 334 6.59 -8.36 11.61
C GLY A 334 6.32 -8.12 10.12
N LEU A 335 7.21 -7.38 9.44
CA LEU A 335 7.11 -7.06 8.02
C LEU A 335 8.02 -7.94 7.13
N GLY A 336 9.06 -8.58 7.69
CA GLY A 336 10.09 -9.26 6.90
C GLY A 336 9.55 -10.34 5.96
N LEU A 337 8.66 -11.23 6.44
CA LEU A 337 8.06 -12.29 5.59
C LEU A 337 7.05 -11.72 4.59
N TYR A 338 6.29 -10.71 4.96
CA TYR A 338 5.43 -9.97 4.03
C TYR A 338 6.25 -9.39 2.88
N ILE A 339 7.39 -8.74 3.18
CA ILE A 339 8.30 -8.19 2.18
C ILE A 339 8.88 -9.30 1.28
N CYS A 340 9.20 -10.47 1.85
CA CYS A 340 9.63 -11.62 1.06
C CYS A 340 8.56 -12.03 0.03
N ARG A 341 7.29 -12.07 0.43
CA ARG A 341 6.16 -12.34 -0.48
C ARG A 341 6.05 -11.27 -1.58
N CYS A 342 6.12 -10.00 -1.21
CA CYS A 342 6.05 -8.91 -2.19
C CYS A 342 7.19 -8.97 -3.21
N ILE A 343 8.43 -9.20 -2.76
CA ILE A 343 9.60 -9.32 -3.64
C ILE A 343 9.47 -10.52 -4.57
N SER A 344 9.07 -11.68 -4.04
CA SER A 344 8.85 -12.89 -4.85
C SER A 344 7.79 -12.65 -5.93
N SER A 345 6.61 -12.14 -5.55
CA SER A 345 5.51 -11.83 -6.48
C SER A 345 5.90 -10.81 -7.56
N ALA A 346 6.60 -9.74 -7.20
CA ALA A 346 7.08 -8.73 -8.14
C ALA A 346 8.06 -9.29 -9.18
N HIS A 347 8.81 -10.35 -8.82
CA HIS A 347 9.65 -11.08 -9.77
C HIS A 347 8.89 -12.15 -10.57
N GLY A 348 7.56 -12.28 -10.40
CA GLY A 348 6.73 -13.30 -11.04
C GLY A 348 6.95 -14.69 -10.44
N GLY A 349 7.44 -14.76 -9.20
CA GLY A 349 7.70 -15.98 -8.45
C GLY A 349 6.69 -16.23 -7.34
N THR A 350 6.96 -17.27 -6.55
CA THR A 350 6.15 -17.66 -5.39
C THR A 350 7.03 -17.88 -4.16
N ILE A 351 6.43 -17.75 -2.97
CA ILE A 351 7.06 -18.13 -1.71
C ILE A 351 6.09 -19.01 -0.92
N GLU A 352 6.60 -20.10 -0.38
CA GLU A 352 5.84 -21.07 0.42
C GLU A 352 6.61 -21.42 1.68
N VAL A 353 5.91 -21.93 2.67
CA VAL A 353 6.48 -22.46 3.91
C VAL A 353 5.93 -23.84 4.19
N ALA A 354 6.81 -24.76 4.51
CA ALA A 354 6.48 -26.06 5.09
C ALA A 354 7.08 -26.13 6.50
N SER A 355 6.38 -26.74 7.44
CA SER A 355 6.87 -26.93 8.80
C SER A 355 6.82 -28.41 9.16
N SER A 356 7.92 -28.91 9.70
CA SER A 356 8.06 -30.29 10.19
C SER A 356 8.56 -30.27 11.63
N ASP A 357 8.62 -31.45 12.26
CA ASP A 357 9.19 -31.60 13.61
C ASP A 357 10.67 -31.18 13.70
N ASP A 358 11.40 -31.23 12.57
CA ASP A 358 12.79 -30.78 12.49
C ASP A 358 12.92 -29.26 12.37
N GLY A 359 11.86 -28.57 11.93
CA GLY A 359 11.81 -27.12 11.77
C GLY A 359 11.15 -26.64 10.47
N PRO A 360 11.05 -25.32 10.30
CA PRO A 360 10.44 -24.72 9.11
C PRO A 360 11.40 -24.67 7.91
N THR A 361 10.80 -24.83 6.73
CA THR A 361 11.45 -24.68 5.43
C THR A 361 10.72 -23.64 4.61
N PHE A 362 11.40 -22.57 4.22
CA PHE A 362 10.88 -21.57 3.29
C PHE A 362 11.42 -21.87 1.89
N THR A 363 10.52 -21.92 0.91
CA THR A 363 10.87 -22.16 -0.50
C THR A 363 10.39 -21.01 -1.36
N VAL A 364 11.30 -20.39 -2.09
CA VAL A 364 11.01 -19.33 -3.07
C VAL A 364 11.35 -19.84 -4.46
N LEU A 365 10.39 -19.72 -5.38
CA LEU A 365 10.61 -20.04 -6.80
C LEU A 365 10.62 -18.75 -7.61
N LEU A 366 11.70 -18.49 -8.34
CA LEU A 366 11.87 -17.28 -9.14
C LEU A 366 12.13 -17.66 -10.61
N PRO A 367 11.40 -17.07 -11.58
CA PRO A 367 11.73 -17.26 -13.00
C PRO A 367 13.09 -16.62 -13.30
N ARG A 368 13.87 -17.27 -14.20
CA ARG A 368 15.21 -16.80 -14.63
C ARG A 368 15.15 -15.69 -15.67
N SER A 369 14.08 -15.63 -16.44
CA SER A 369 13.79 -14.58 -17.39
C SER A 369 12.46 -13.91 -17.03
N SER A 370 12.38 -12.59 -17.14
CA SER A 370 11.07 -11.95 -17.12
C SER A 370 10.27 -12.46 -18.33
N SER A 371 9.11 -13.09 -18.10
CA SER A 371 8.10 -13.14 -19.16
C SER A 371 7.86 -11.69 -19.59
N ALA A 372 8.12 -11.44 -20.88
CA ALA A 372 7.93 -10.15 -21.52
C ALA A 372 6.46 -9.71 -21.46
#